data_32742d96d75c1b3e38bf841a6d73c4eb
#
_entry.id   32742d96d75c1b3e38bf841a6d73c4eb
#
_cell.length_a   1.000
_cell.length_b   1.000
_cell.length_c   1.000
_cell.angle_alpha   90.00
_cell.angle_beta   90.00
_cell.angle_gamma   90.00
#
_symmetry.space_group_name_H-M   'P 1'
#
loop_
_entity.id
_entity.type
_entity.pdbx_description
1 polymer ?
#
loop_
_entity_poly.entity_id
_entity_poly.type
_entity_poly.pdbx_seq_one_letter_code
_entity_poly.pdbx_strand_id
1 'polypeptide(L)'
;MLGRARKGYCAAVTRRIIGLLRASHFGPNLLVTILSYFFAQLYWWEGPAFVIAVGVFCGQLVVGWSNDLIDYKDDLLHNRQVKPLVSGEISVPLLQNCLRVILPIAILINLFGPLGFIGGGLSVFAIGWAVAYNFYFKFTIFSWLPFAVAFGSLPSCMALSKGQMPTLWMWLGGALVGTAAHFLNVIKDMEQDKASGIKGLPQRFGSKASLVSAFVLIATAVALLLLTFESLPSATP
;
A
#
# COMPACT_ATOMS: atom_id res chain seq x y z
N MET A 1 -26.87 -17.11 -32.27
CA MET A 1 -26.31 -15.76 -32.09
C MET A 1 -26.11 -15.39 -30.63
N LEU A 2 -27.05 -15.62 -29.71
CA LEU A 2 -26.98 -15.28 -28.27
C LEU A 2 -25.74 -15.85 -27.54
N GLY A 3 -25.31 -17.07 -27.85
CA GLY A 3 -24.16 -17.71 -27.19
C GLY A 3 -22.81 -17.04 -27.49
N ARG A 4 -22.59 -16.49 -28.70
CA ARG A 4 -21.36 -15.77 -29.05
C ARG A 4 -21.30 -14.38 -28.40
N ALA A 5 -22.42 -13.67 -28.33
CA ALA A 5 -22.52 -12.37 -27.67
C ALA A 5 -22.25 -12.49 -26.15
N ARG A 6 -22.81 -13.53 -25.50
CA ARG A 6 -22.59 -13.79 -24.07
C ARG A 6 -21.13 -14.16 -23.75
N LYS A 7 -20.47 -14.96 -24.61
CA LYS A 7 -19.04 -15.27 -24.45
C LYS A 7 -18.16 -14.02 -24.62
N GLY A 8 -18.45 -13.17 -25.59
CA GLY A 8 -17.72 -11.91 -25.77
C GLY A 8 -17.88 -10.95 -24.60
N TYR A 9 -19.09 -10.83 -24.04
CA TYR A 9 -19.36 -10.01 -22.86
C TYR A 9 -18.60 -10.53 -21.62
N CYS A 10 -18.66 -11.82 -21.32
CA CYS A 10 -17.92 -12.41 -20.21
C CYS A 10 -16.40 -12.18 -20.34
N ALA A 11 -15.84 -12.38 -21.55
CA ALA A 11 -14.42 -12.13 -21.79
C ALA A 11 -14.02 -10.67 -21.55
N ALA A 12 -14.86 -9.72 -21.98
CA ALA A 12 -14.63 -8.30 -21.74
C ALA A 12 -14.68 -7.92 -20.24
N VAL A 13 -15.63 -8.47 -19.50
CA VAL A 13 -15.73 -8.27 -18.03
C VAL A 13 -14.50 -8.84 -17.33
N THR A 14 -14.11 -10.07 -17.63
CA THR A 14 -12.92 -10.72 -17.05
C THR A 14 -11.67 -9.91 -17.33
N ARG A 15 -11.48 -9.41 -18.55
CA ARG A 15 -10.34 -8.56 -18.91
C ARG A 15 -10.29 -7.28 -18.07
N ARG A 16 -11.43 -6.62 -17.84
CA ARG A 16 -11.52 -5.42 -17.00
C ARG A 16 -11.19 -5.70 -15.55
N ILE A 17 -11.68 -6.81 -14.99
CA ILE A 17 -11.37 -7.21 -13.59
C ILE A 17 -9.88 -7.46 -13.44
N ILE A 18 -9.26 -8.21 -14.35
CA ILE A 18 -7.81 -8.46 -14.35
C ILE A 18 -7.04 -7.14 -14.47
N GLY A 19 -7.47 -6.24 -15.35
CA GLY A 19 -6.86 -4.93 -15.51
C GLY A 19 -6.93 -4.08 -14.23
N LEU A 20 -8.07 -4.07 -13.53
CA LEU A 20 -8.23 -3.37 -12.24
C LEU A 20 -7.34 -3.97 -11.15
N LEU A 21 -7.21 -5.30 -11.09
CA LEU A 21 -6.31 -5.98 -10.16
C LEU A 21 -4.85 -5.64 -10.46
N ARG A 22 -4.43 -5.61 -11.73
CA ARG A 22 -3.07 -5.22 -12.13
C ARG A 22 -2.79 -3.75 -11.80
N ALA A 23 -3.74 -2.85 -12.07
CA ALA A 23 -3.63 -1.43 -11.73
C ALA A 23 -3.54 -1.18 -10.22
N SER A 24 -4.02 -2.09 -9.38
CA SER A 24 -3.91 -1.98 -7.92
C SER A 24 -2.55 -2.44 -7.38
N HIS A 25 -1.62 -2.91 -8.21
CA HIS A 25 -0.39 -3.59 -7.76
C HIS A 25 -0.70 -4.76 -6.83
N PHE A 26 -1.58 -5.66 -7.26
CA PHE A 26 -2.27 -6.66 -6.45
C PHE A 26 -1.37 -7.50 -5.53
N GLY A 27 -0.15 -7.87 -5.94
CA GLY A 27 0.78 -8.64 -5.11
C GLY A 27 1.16 -7.93 -3.81
N PRO A 28 1.77 -6.74 -3.87
CA PRO A 28 2.05 -5.93 -2.68
C PRO A 28 0.80 -5.59 -1.86
N ASN A 29 -0.33 -5.27 -2.53
CA ASN A 29 -1.60 -5.00 -1.87
C ASN A 29 -2.07 -6.20 -1.02
N LEU A 30 -2.06 -7.40 -1.60
CA LEU A 30 -2.46 -8.62 -0.90
C LEU A 30 -1.52 -8.92 0.28
N LEU A 31 -0.22 -8.75 0.12
CA LEU A 31 0.76 -8.94 1.19
C LEU A 31 0.48 -8.03 2.38
N VAL A 32 0.30 -6.72 2.15
CA VAL A 32 0.00 -5.76 3.22
C VAL A 32 -1.35 -6.08 3.87
N THR A 33 -2.34 -6.50 3.10
CA THR A 33 -3.66 -6.92 3.61
C THR A 33 -3.56 -8.15 4.53
N ILE A 34 -2.81 -9.17 4.13
CA ILE A 34 -2.58 -10.38 4.93
C ILE A 34 -1.83 -10.03 6.23
N LEU A 35 -0.76 -9.25 6.13
CA LEU A 35 -0.02 -8.80 7.31
C LEU A 35 -0.91 -7.99 8.26
N SER A 36 -1.77 -7.12 7.74
CA SER A 36 -2.71 -6.35 8.57
C SER A 36 -3.71 -7.23 9.30
N TYR A 37 -4.18 -8.32 8.67
CA TYR A 37 -5.04 -9.30 9.33
C TYR A 37 -4.36 -9.94 10.54
N PHE A 38 -3.12 -10.42 10.37
CA PHE A 38 -2.36 -11.03 11.48
C PHE A 38 -1.99 -10.03 12.57
N PHE A 39 -1.61 -8.79 12.23
CA PHE A 39 -1.40 -7.75 13.24
C PHE A 39 -2.70 -7.41 13.99
N ALA A 40 -3.84 -7.38 13.29
CA ALA A 40 -5.12 -7.13 13.93
C ALA A 40 -5.49 -8.23 14.95
N GLN A 41 -5.11 -9.49 14.69
CA GLN A 41 -5.36 -10.60 15.61
C GLN A 41 -4.60 -10.50 16.94
N LEU A 42 -3.58 -9.64 17.05
CA LEU A 42 -2.94 -9.34 18.33
C LEU A 42 -3.87 -8.56 19.30
N TYR A 43 -4.93 -7.94 18.76
CA TYR A 43 -5.84 -7.05 19.49
C TYR A 43 -7.30 -7.45 19.37
N TRP A 44 -7.65 -8.14 18.30
CA TRP A 44 -9.02 -8.44 17.93
C TRP A 44 -9.19 -9.92 17.55
N TRP A 45 -10.34 -10.49 17.86
CA TRP A 45 -10.69 -11.79 17.32
C TRP A 45 -10.94 -11.73 15.79
N GLU A 46 -11.11 -12.87 15.15
CA GLU A 46 -11.10 -13.04 13.69
C GLU A 46 -12.06 -12.10 12.92
N GLY A 47 -13.28 -11.90 13.44
CA GLY A 47 -14.30 -11.09 12.75
C GLY A 47 -13.87 -9.62 12.56
N PRO A 48 -13.62 -8.86 13.64
CA PRO A 48 -13.08 -7.51 13.52
C PRO A 48 -11.75 -7.43 12.80
N ALA A 49 -10.84 -8.40 13.00
CA ALA A 49 -9.57 -8.46 12.30
C ALA A 49 -9.76 -8.55 10.78
N PHE A 50 -10.75 -9.33 10.32
CA PHE A 50 -11.12 -9.42 8.92
C PHE A 50 -11.63 -8.08 8.39
N VAL A 51 -12.50 -7.39 9.13
CA VAL A 51 -13.02 -6.05 8.72
C VAL A 51 -11.87 -5.04 8.61
N ILE A 52 -10.91 -5.06 9.55
CA ILE A 52 -9.71 -4.22 9.48
C ILE A 52 -8.91 -4.52 8.21
N ALA A 53 -8.66 -5.79 7.91
CA ALA A 53 -7.96 -6.20 6.71
C ALA A 53 -8.68 -5.73 5.42
N VAL A 54 -10.01 -5.81 5.38
CA VAL A 54 -10.82 -5.27 4.26
C VAL A 54 -10.65 -3.75 4.14
N GLY A 55 -10.65 -3.02 5.27
CA GLY A 55 -10.39 -1.57 5.27
C GLY A 55 -9.01 -1.22 4.71
N VAL A 56 -7.97 -1.97 5.13
CA VAL A 56 -6.61 -1.84 4.60
C VAL A 56 -6.56 -2.17 3.10
N PHE A 57 -7.20 -3.26 2.67
CA PHE A 57 -7.30 -3.63 1.27
C PHE A 57 -7.92 -2.51 0.41
N CYS A 58 -9.04 -1.94 0.86
CA CYS A 58 -9.67 -0.80 0.19
C CYS A 58 -8.71 0.40 0.10
N GLY A 59 -7.97 0.69 1.18
CA GLY A 59 -6.93 1.74 1.19
C GLY A 59 -5.82 1.48 0.18
N GLN A 60 -5.35 0.23 0.07
CA GLN A 60 -4.33 -0.16 -0.92
C GLN A 60 -4.85 -0.04 -2.36
N LEU A 61 -6.14 -0.31 -2.61
CA LEU A 61 -6.76 -0.04 -3.92
C LEU A 61 -6.72 1.45 -4.25
N VAL A 62 -7.03 2.32 -3.29
CA VAL A 62 -6.93 3.79 -3.46
C VAL A 62 -5.51 4.19 -3.87
N VAL A 63 -4.49 3.70 -3.17
CA VAL A 63 -3.08 4.01 -3.44
C VAL A 63 -2.66 3.52 -4.82
N GLY A 64 -2.93 2.25 -5.16
CA GLY A 64 -2.52 1.66 -6.44
C GLY A 64 -3.23 2.30 -7.64
N TRP A 65 -4.54 2.46 -7.55
CA TRP A 65 -5.32 3.06 -8.65
C TRP A 65 -5.01 4.55 -8.84
N SER A 66 -4.73 5.30 -7.76
CA SER A 66 -4.27 6.68 -7.89
C SER A 66 -2.89 6.75 -8.54
N ASN A 67 -1.99 5.82 -8.23
CA ASN A 67 -0.68 5.74 -8.88
C ASN A 67 -0.81 5.59 -10.40
N ASP A 68 -1.56 4.58 -10.87
CA ASP A 68 -1.74 4.33 -12.31
C ASP A 68 -2.42 5.50 -13.04
N LEU A 69 -3.36 6.21 -12.38
CA LEU A 69 -3.97 7.41 -12.96
C LEU A 69 -3.01 8.59 -13.08
N ILE A 70 -2.17 8.80 -12.05
CA ILE A 70 -1.20 9.90 -12.02
C ILE A 70 -0.10 9.65 -13.07
N ASP A 71 0.38 8.41 -13.15
CA ASP A 71 1.48 8.04 -14.02
C ASP A 71 1.05 7.82 -15.47
N TYR A 72 -0.26 7.78 -15.79
CA TYR A 72 -0.80 7.41 -17.09
C TYR A 72 -0.18 8.17 -18.26
N LYS A 73 0.03 9.49 -18.13
CA LYS A 73 0.60 10.30 -19.21
C LYS A 73 2.06 9.95 -19.47
N ASP A 74 2.83 9.71 -18.40
CA ASP A 74 4.23 9.30 -18.50
C ASP A 74 4.34 7.86 -19.03
N ASP A 75 3.50 6.96 -18.52
CA ASP A 75 3.43 5.57 -18.97
C ASP A 75 3.06 5.47 -20.45
N LEU A 76 2.16 6.33 -20.95
CA LEU A 76 1.78 6.40 -22.34
C LEU A 76 2.93 6.95 -23.21
N LEU A 77 3.63 7.99 -22.74
CA LEU A 77 4.78 8.58 -23.43
C LEU A 77 5.91 7.56 -23.62
N HIS A 78 6.14 6.71 -22.63
CA HIS A 78 7.16 5.66 -22.66
C HIS A 78 6.64 4.31 -23.18
N ASN A 79 5.40 4.27 -23.71
CA ASN A 79 4.77 3.07 -24.29
C ASN A 79 4.82 1.83 -23.37
N ARG A 80 4.54 2.02 -22.07
CA ARG A 80 4.58 0.95 -21.06
C ARG A 80 3.38 0.02 -21.18
N GLN A 81 3.41 -0.90 -22.15
CA GLN A 81 2.31 -1.82 -22.47
C GLN A 81 1.92 -2.77 -21.33
N VAL A 82 2.77 -2.94 -20.32
CA VAL A 82 2.44 -3.71 -19.10
C VAL A 82 1.42 -3.00 -18.21
N LYS A 83 1.21 -1.70 -18.39
CA LYS A 83 0.23 -0.91 -17.64
C LYS A 83 -1.17 -1.04 -18.23
N PRO A 84 -2.20 -1.38 -17.42
CA PRO A 84 -3.56 -1.65 -17.89
C PRO A 84 -4.23 -0.49 -18.61
N LEU A 85 -3.91 0.76 -18.24
CA LEU A 85 -4.41 1.96 -18.92
C LEU A 85 -3.76 2.14 -20.29
N VAL A 86 -2.48 1.82 -20.44
CA VAL A 86 -1.74 1.94 -21.71
C VAL A 86 -2.12 0.82 -22.68
N SER A 87 -2.25 -0.42 -22.19
CA SER A 87 -2.67 -1.56 -23.02
C SER A 87 -4.16 -1.55 -23.37
N GLY A 88 -4.96 -0.64 -22.79
CA GLY A 88 -6.39 -0.57 -23.03
C GLY A 88 -7.20 -1.73 -22.40
N GLU A 89 -6.65 -2.42 -21.41
CA GLU A 89 -7.41 -3.40 -20.60
C GLU A 89 -8.52 -2.72 -19.81
N ILE A 90 -8.24 -1.52 -19.31
CA ILE A 90 -9.19 -0.63 -18.64
C ILE A 90 -9.10 0.79 -19.21
N SER A 91 -10.16 1.57 -19.06
CA SER A 91 -10.19 2.97 -19.47
C SER A 91 -9.99 3.90 -18.27
N VAL A 92 -9.47 5.11 -18.53
CA VAL A 92 -9.33 6.16 -17.51
C VAL A 92 -10.65 6.46 -16.80
N PRO A 93 -11.82 6.66 -17.50
CA PRO A 93 -13.08 6.88 -16.82
C PRO A 93 -13.52 5.72 -15.92
N LEU A 94 -13.27 4.47 -16.33
CA LEU A 94 -13.57 3.31 -15.48
C LEU A 94 -12.77 3.36 -14.19
N LEU A 95 -11.45 3.56 -14.27
CA LEU A 95 -10.57 3.60 -13.11
C LEU A 95 -10.92 4.78 -12.18
N GLN A 96 -11.22 5.95 -12.74
CA GLN A 96 -11.70 7.11 -11.98
C GLN A 96 -13.01 6.83 -11.24
N ASN A 97 -13.97 6.14 -11.88
CA ASN A 97 -15.23 5.78 -11.24
C ASN A 97 -15.01 4.76 -10.12
N CYS A 98 -14.16 3.74 -10.34
CA CYS A 98 -13.78 2.80 -9.29
C CYS A 98 -13.13 3.53 -8.09
N LEU A 99 -12.24 4.49 -8.36
CA LEU A 99 -11.59 5.28 -7.31
C LEU A 99 -12.58 6.15 -6.54
N ARG A 100 -13.55 6.79 -7.22
CA ARG A 100 -14.62 7.58 -6.58
C ARG A 100 -15.49 6.76 -5.64
N VAL A 101 -15.65 5.46 -5.92
CA VAL A 101 -16.43 4.55 -5.08
C VAL A 101 -15.60 3.98 -3.93
N ILE A 102 -14.38 3.53 -4.22
CA ILE A 102 -13.56 2.85 -3.20
C ILE A 102 -12.99 3.81 -2.15
N LEU A 103 -12.73 5.07 -2.51
CA LEU A 103 -12.18 6.06 -1.57
C LEU A 103 -13.11 6.30 -0.37
N PRO A 104 -14.41 6.66 -0.55
CA PRO A 104 -15.31 6.81 0.60
C PRO A 104 -15.52 5.49 1.35
N ILE A 105 -15.57 4.35 0.68
CA ILE A 105 -15.65 3.03 1.33
C ILE A 105 -14.44 2.79 2.23
N ALA A 106 -13.22 3.05 1.75
CA ALA A 106 -12.00 2.92 2.54
C ALA A 106 -12.03 3.83 3.78
N ILE A 107 -12.45 5.08 3.63
CA ILE A 107 -12.58 6.03 4.75
C ILE A 107 -13.62 5.54 5.75
N LEU A 108 -14.82 5.14 5.30
CA LEU A 108 -15.90 4.72 6.17
C LEU A 108 -15.55 3.43 6.95
N ILE A 109 -14.99 2.41 6.29
CA ILE A 109 -14.61 1.17 6.96
C ILE A 109 -13.52 1.42 8.01
N ASN A 110 -12.52 2.27 7.71
CA ASN A 110 -11.46 2.57 8.66
C ASN A 110 -11.97 3.38 9.87
N LEU A 111 -12.81 4.41 9.66
CA LEU A 111 -13.27 5.28 10.75
C LEU A 111 -14.41 4.67 11.59
N PHE A 112 -15.33 3.95 10.96
CA PHE A 112 -16.53 3.43 11.61
C PHE A 112 -16.50 1.92 11.84
N GLY A 113 -15.43 1.25 11.37
CA GLY A 113 -15.16 -0.15 11.64
C GLY A 113 -14.43 -0.35 12.98
N PRO A 114 -13.83 -1.53 13.21
CA PRO A 114 -13.20 -1.86 14.49
C PRO A 114 -12.03 -0.97 14.91
N LEU A 115 -11.37 -0.28 13.96
CA LEU A 115 -10.30 0.68 14.27
C LEU A 115 -10.81 1.92 15.01
N GLY A 116 -12.10 2.27 14.85
CA GLY A 116 -12.69 3.46 15.46
C GLY A 116 -12.07 4.77 14.98
N PHE A 117 -12.45 5.90 15.58
CA PHE A 117 -11.99 7.20 15.11
C PHE A 117 -10.50 7.45 15.27
N ILE A 118 -9.87 6.94 16.36
CA ILE A 118 -8.45 7.22 16.63
C ILE A 118 -7.57 6.32 15.75
N GLY A 119 -7.74 4.99 15.84
CA GLY A 119 -6.97 4.05 15.00
C GLY A 119 -7.30 4.21 13.51
N GLY A 120 -8.59 4.37 13.18
CA GLY A 120 -9.04 4.59 11.81
C GLY A 120 -8.58 5.93 11.24
N GLY A 121 -8.55 6.99 12.05
CA GLY A 121 -7.98 8.29 11.66
C GLY A 121 -6.51 8.18 11.30
N LEU A 122 -5.72 7.45 12.09
CA LEU A 122 -4.32 7.16 11.76
C LEU A 122 -4.19 6.34 10.47
N SER A 123 -5.07 5.35 10.26
CA SER A 123 -5.07 4.55 9.01
C SER A 123 -5.40 5.42 7.79
N VAL A 124 -6.42 6.28 7.86
CA VAL A 124 -6.78 7.21 6.78
C VAL A 124 -5.65 8.22 6.52
N PHE A 125 -5.01 8.73 7.58
CA PHE A 125 -3.83 9.58 7.46
C PHE A 125 -2.68 8.87 6.71
N ALA A 126 -2.42 7.60 7.03
CA ALA A 126 -1.40 6.79 6.35
C ALA A 126 -1.72 6.58 4.86
N ILE A 127 -3.00 6.32 4.50
CA ILE A 127 -3.46 6.26 3.11
C ILE A 127 -3.18 7.59 2.40
N GLY A 128 -3.46 8.72 3.05
CA GLY A 128 -3.17 10.05 2.51
C GLY A 128 -1.69 10.26 2.21
N TRP A 129 -0.79 9.82 3.09
CA TRP A 129 0.66 9.86 2.85
C TRP A 129 1.09 8.96 1.71
N ALA A 130 0.55 7.75 1.61
CA ALA A 130 0.83 6.84 0.51
C ALA A 130 0.35 7.40 -0.85
N VAL A 131 -0.79 8.09 -0.88
CA VAL A 131 -1.25 8.80 -2.07
C VAL A 131 -0.36 10.02 -2.37
N ALA A 132 0.06 10.78 -1.35
CA ALA A 132 0.97 11.91 -1.51
C ALA A 132 2.35 11.50 -2.09
N TYR A 133 2.80 10.26 -1.83
CA TYR A 133 3.97 9.69 -2.51
C TYR A 133 3.83 9.77 -4.02
N ASN A 134 2.68 9.36 -4.56
CA ASN A 134 2.44 9.31 -6.00
C ASN A 134 2.50 10.70 -6.66
N PHE A 135 2.03 11.74 -5.96
CA PHE A 135 1.98 13.10 -6.48
C PHE A 135 3.29 13.87 -6.32
N TYR A 136 3.98 13.68 -5.20
CA TYR A 136 5.07 14.59 -4.80
C TYR A 136 6.33 13.87 -4.34
N PHE A 137 6.24 12.99 -3.33
CA PHE A 137 7.43 12.51 -2.61
C PHE A 137 8.35 11.66 -3.49
N LYS A 138 7.84 10.92 -4.46
CA LYS A 138 8.65 10.09 -5.36
C LYS A 138 9.71 10.87 -6.15
N PHE A 139 9.51 12.18 -6.33
CA PHE A 139 10.46 13.07 -7.01
C PHE A 139 11.49 13.70 -6.08
N THR A 140 11.41 13.47 -4.78
CA THR A 140 12.23 14.14 -3.74
C THR A 140 13.11 13.17 -2.99
N ILE A 141 14.09 13.70 -2.24
CA ILE A 141 14.91 12.91 -1.30
C ILE A 141 14.07 12.30 -0.17
N PHE A 142 12.86 12.79 0.07
CA PHE A 142 11.94 12.29 1.08
C PHE A 142 11.02 11.18 0.57
N SER A 143 11.35 10.53 -0.55
CA SER A 143 10.55 9.45 -1.14
C SER A 143 10.32 8.26 -0.21
N TRP A 144 11.18 8.05 0.77
CA TRP A 144 11.05 7.01 1.80
C TRP A 144 10.02 7.34 2.89
N LEU A 145 9.77 8.63 3.14
CA LEU A 145 8.96 9.08 4.27
C LEU A 145 7.50 8.59 4.24
N PRO A 146 6.77 8.63 3.11
CA PRO A 146 5.42 8.06 3.04
C PRO A 146 5.36 6.57 3.37
N PHE A 147 6.37 5.80 2.98
CA PHE A 147 6.47 4.39 3.33
C PHE A 147 6.72 4.19 4.83
N ALA A 148 7.61 4.98 5.42
CA ALA A 148 7.86 4.98 6.86
C ALA A 148 6.57 5.28 7.64
N VAL A 149 5.83 6.32 7.25
CA VAL A 149 4.56 6.70 7.88
C VAL A 149 3.52 5.60 7.70
N ALA A 150 3.33 5.07 6.49
CA ALA A 150 2.30 4.08 6.22
C ALA A 150 2.55 2.78 7.01
N PHE A 151 3.77 2.26 6.98
CA PHE A 151 4.12 1.00 7.67
C PHE A 151 4.21 1.16 9.19
N GLY A 152 4.68 2.29 9.69
CA GLY A 152 4.66 2.58 11.13
C GLY A 152 3.24 2.77 11.67
N SER A 153 2.34 3.32 10.86
CA SER A 153 0.93 3.48 11.22
C SER A 153 0.16 2.16 11.24
N LEU A 154 0.53 1.18 10.40
CA LEU A 154 -0.24 -0.05 10.22
C LEU A 154 -0.42 -0.85 11.53
N PRO A 155 0.61 -1.27 12.27
CA PRO A 155 0.40 -1.90 13.58
C PRO A 155 -0.06 -0.90 14.65
N SER A 156 0.34 0.36 14.55
CA SER A 156 0.01 1.39 15.54
C SER A 156 -1.48 1.72 15.59
N CYS A 157 -2.18 1.73 14.44
CA CYS A 157 -3.61 1.99 14.40
C CYS A 157 -4.42 0.89 15.14
N MET A 158 -3.91 -0.33 15.16
CA MET A 158 -4.55 -1.46 15.85
C MET A 158 -4.40 -1.35 17.37
N ALA A 159 -3.24 -0.93 17.88
CA ALA A 159 -3.05 -0.65 19.31
C ALA A 159 -3.97 0.50 19.75
N LEU A 160 -3.99 1.60 18.98
CA LEU A 160 -4.82 2.77 19.27
C LEU A 160 -6.32 2.44 19.26
N SER A 161 -6.77 1.48 18.45
CA SER A 161 -8.17 1.05 18.41
C SER A 161 -8.65 0.40 19.72
N LYS A 162 -7.72 -0.04 20.55
CA LYS A 162 -7.96 -0.58 21.89
C LYS A 162 -7.60 0.41 23.01
N GLY A 163 -7.34 1.66 22.69
CA GLY A 163 -6.91 2.68 23.66
C GLY A 163 -5.50 2.43 24.21
N GLN A 164 -4.70 1.56 23.55
CA GLN A 164 -3.33 1.29 23.95
C GLN A 164 -2.36 2.16 23.15
N MET A 165 -1.30 2.65 23.81
CA MET A 165 -0.24 3.37 23.12
C MET A 165 0.61 2.37 22.32
N PRO A 166 0.93 2.69 21.03
CA PRO A 166 1.80 1.85 20.23
C PRO A 166 3.19 1.75 20.85
N THR A 167 3.71 0.53 20.89
CA THR A 167 5.09 0.27 21.34
C THR A 167 6.11 0.72 20.29
N LEU A 168 7.38 0.85 20.71
CA LEU A 168 8.45 1.36 19.85
C LEU A 168 8.62 0.53 18.56
N TRP A 169 8.49 -0.80 18.66
CA TRP A 169 8.62 -1.67 17.48
C TRP A 169 7.47 -1.47 16.47
N MET A 170 6.28 -1.08 16.90
CA MET A 170 5.14 -0.87 16.03
C MET A 170 5.37 0.32 15.11
N TRP A 171 5.65 1.49 15.68
CA TRP A 171 5.78 2.67 14.87
C TRP A 171 7.19 2.85 14.29
N LEU A 172 8.28 2.66 15.07
CA LEU A 172 9.64 2.78 14.56
C LEU A 172 10.07 1.56 13.76
N GLY A 173 9.82 0.35 14.27
CA GLY A 173 10.11 -0.90 13.54
C GLY A 173 9.32 -0.98 12.24
N GLY A 174 8.02 -0.63 12.27
CA GLY A 174 7.21 -0.51 11.07
C GLY A 174 7.76 0.52 10.08
N ALA A 175 8.18 1.70 10.56
CA ALA A 175 8.78 2.73 9.71
C ALA A 175 10.09 2.28 9.04
N LEU A 176 10.94 1.55 9.77
CA LEU A 176 12.17 0.97 9.24
C LEU A 176 11.88 -0.07 8.14
N VAL A 177 10.92 -0.98 8.39
CA VAL A 177 10.49 -1.97 7.40
C VAL A 177 9.88 -1.31 6.18
N GLY A 178 9.02 -0.30 6.35
CA GLY A 178 8.43 0.45 5.25
C GLY A 178 9.48 1.16 4.40
N THR A 179 10.47 1.79 5.03
CA THR A 179 11.60 2.42 4.34
C THR A 179 12.40 1.37 3.55
N ALA A 180 12.70 0.23 4.16
CA ALA A 180 13.38 -0.88 3.48
C ALA A 180 12.58 -1.40 2.28
N ALA A 181 11.28 -1.59 2.45
CA ALA A 181 10.38 -2.02 1.37
C ALA A 181 10.38 -1.03 0.20
N HIS A 182 10.41 0.29 0.48
CA HIS A 182 10.56 1.32 -0.55
C HIS A 182 11.86 1.16 -1.32
N PHE A 183 13.00 1.01 -0.62
CA PHE A 183 14.29 0.83 -1.26
C PHE A 183 14.31 -0.42 -2.16
N LEU A 184 13.80 -1.56 -1.68
CA LEU A 184 13.73 -2.80 -2.45
C LEU A 184 12.80 -2.68 -3.67
N ASN A 185 11.66 -2.01 -3.50
CA ASN A 185 10.70 -1.84 -4.58
C ASN A 185 11.24 -1.02 -5.75
N VAL A 186 12.03 0.02 -5.45
CA VAL A 186 12.61 0.91 -6.46
C VAL A 186 13.71 0.24 -7.26
N ILE A 187 14.46 -0.73 -6.70
CA ILE A 187 15.59 -1.37 -7.39
C ILE A 187 15.19 -1.97 -8.73
N LYS A 188 14.02 -2.63 -8.80
CA LYS A 188 13.53 -3.29 -10.02
C LYS A 188 13.14 -2.30 -11.13
N ASP A 189 12.73 -1.08 -10.76
CA ASP A 189 12.19 -0.08 -11.67
C ASP A 189 13.18 1.07 -11.92
N MET A 190 14.42 0.99 -11.39
CA MET A 190 15.39 2.11 -11.32
C MET A 190 15.71 2.75 -12.68
N GLU A 191 15.85 1.96 -13.74
CA GLU A 191 16.13 2.48 -15.08
C GLU A 191 14.91 3.21 -15.66
N GLN A 192 13.71 2.68 -15.42
CA GLN A 192 12.46 3.32 -15.84
C GLN A 192 12.22 4.62 -15.07
N ASP A 193 12.47 4.61 -13.77
CA ASP A 193 12.35 5.77 -12.90
C ASP A 193 13.28 6.90 -13.34
N LYS A 194 14.52 6.59 -13.71
CA LYS A 194 15.47 7.57 -14.25
C LYS A 194 14.97 8.19 -15.54
N ALA A 195 14.41 7.39 -16.47
CA ALA A 195 13.85 7.87 -17.71
C ALA A 195 12.65 8.82 -17.49
N SER A 196 11.85 8.59 -16.45
CA SER A 196 10.71 9.41 -16.02
C SER A 196 11.12 10.62 -15.15
N GLY A 197 12.41 10.85 -14.93
CA GLY A 197 12.90 11.95 -14.11
C GLY A 197 12.64 11.81 -12.60
N ILE A 198 12.33 10.60 -12.12
CA ILE A 198 12.15 10.30 -10.69
C ILE A 198 13.51 10.35 -10.01
N LYS A 199 13.62 11.17 -8.94
CA LYS A 199 14.88 11.46 -8.24
C LYS A 199 14.78 11.17 -6.72
N GLY A 200 14.04 10.14 -6.36
CA GLY A 200 13.94 9.69 -4.98
C GLY A 200 15.27 9.29 -4.36
N LEU A 201 15.29 9.09 -3.04
CA LEU A 201 16.52 8.75 -2.33
C LEU A 201 17.18 7.46 -2.86
N PRO A 202 16.45 6.33 -3.11
CA PRO A 202 17.05 5.13 -3.66
C PRO A 202 17.67 5.33 -5.04
N GLN A 203 17.05 6.14 -5.93
CA GLN A 203 17.58 6.42 -7.26
C GLN A 203 18.91 7.19 -7.19
N ARG A 204 19.09 8.03 -6.15
CA ARG A 204 20.35 8.75 -5.90
C ARG A 204 21.44 7.85 -5.34
N PHE A 205 21.08 6.87 -4.51
CA PHE A 205 22.02 5.90 -3.92
C PHE A 205 22.48 4.85 -4.94
N GLY A 206 21.63 4.50 -5.91
CA GLY A 206 21.83 3.40 -6.83
C GLY A 206 21.52 2.04 -6.21
N SER A 207 21.44 1.00 -7.06
CA SER A 207 20.89 -0.31 -6.67
C SER A 207 21.67 -1.00 -5.54
N LYS A 208 23.02 -0.97 -5.57
CA LYS A 208 23.84 -1.63 -4.53
C LYS A 208 23.67 -0.98 -3.15
N ALA A 209 23.78 0.34 -3.08
CA ALA A 209 23.62 1.05 -1.81
C ALA A 209 22.18 0.95 -1.28
N SER A 210 21.18 0.99 -2.17
CA SER A 210 19.77 0.77 -1.80
C SER A 210 19.54 -0.62 -1.21
N LEU A 211 20.16 -1.66 -1.79
CA LEU A 211 20.06 -3.02 -1.27
C LEU A 211 20.69 -3.14 0.13
N VAL A 212 21.90 -2.61 0.31
CA VAL A 212 22.58 -2.60 1.61
C VAL A 212 21.76 -1.83 2.64
N SER A 213 21.25 -0.64 2.29
CA SER A 213 20.42 0.15 3.16
C SER A 213 19.16 -0.61 3.60
N ALA A 214 18.50 -1.31 2.68
CA ALA A 214 17.32 -2.10 3.01
C ALA A 214 17.65 -3.23 4.01
N PHE A 215 18.76 -3.95 3.81
CA PHE A 215 19.19 -4.98 4.76
C PHE A 215 19.51 -4.41 6.15
N VAL A 216 20.22 -3.29 6.22
CA VAL A 216 20.52 -2.63 7.50
C VAL A 216 19.25 -2.22 8.22
N LEU A 217 18.28 -1.60 7.50
CA LEU A 217 17.00 -1.19 8.06
C LEU A 217 16.19 -2.38 8.58
N ILE A 218 16.13 -3.49 7.84
CA ILE A 218 15.45 -4.72 8.28
C ILE A 218 16.15 -5.31 9.51
N ALA A 219 17.48 -5.41 9.50
CA ALA A 219 18.24 -5.93 10.65
C ALA A 219 18.00 -5.08 11.90
N THR A 220 17.96 -3.75 11.75
CA THR A 220 17.66 -2.82 12.85
C THR A 220 16.23 -3.01 13.35
N ALA A 221 15.25 -3.18 12.46
CA ALA A 221 13.85 -3.45 12.85
C ALA A 221 13.71 -4.76 13.61
N VAL A 222 14.40 -5.82 13.17
CA VAL A 222 14.43 -7.12 13.86
C VAL A 222 15.09 -6.99 15.23
N ALA A 223 16.24 -6.32 15.33
CA ALA A 223 16.90 -6.08 16.61
C ALA A 223 15.99 -5.30 17.56
N LEU A 224 15.31 -4.27 17.09
CA LEU A 224 14.33 -3.51 17.87
C LEU A 224 13.20 -4.40 18.38
N LEU A 225 12.64 -5.24 17.52
CA LEU A 225 11.60 -6.18 17.91
C LEU A 225 12.08 -7.14 19.00
N LEU A 226 13.27 -7.74 18.85
CA LEU A 226 13.83 -8.67 19.83
C LEU A 226 14.10 -8.00 21.19
N LEU A 227 14.58 -6.75 21.18
CA LEU A 227 14.86 -6.00 22.39
C LEU A 227 13.58 -5.53 23.11
N THR A 228 12.46 -5.45 22.39
CA THR A 228 11.17 -5.01 22.94
C THR A 228 10.14 -6.13 22.98
N PHE A 229 10.56 -7.39 22.79
CA PHE A 229 9.68 -8.55 22.68
C PHE A 229 8.76 -8.74 23.90
N GLU A 230 9.26 -8.46 25.10
CA GLU A 230 8.49 -8.55 26.35
C GLU A 230 7.33 -7.53 26.42
N SER A 231 7.34 -6.51 25.57
CA SER A 231 6.28 -5.52 25.46
C SER A 231 5.17 -5.89 24.45
N LEU A 232 5.18 -7.13 23.94
CA LEU A 232 4.08 -7.59 23.08
C LEU A 232 2.79 -7.67 23.89
N PRO A 233 1.65 -7.20 23.33
CA PRO A 233 0.38 -7.33 24.00
C PRO A 233 0.08 -8.82 24.23
N SER A 234 -0.23 -9.19 25.47
CA SER A 234 -0.81 -10.50 25.74
C SER A 234 -2.19 -10.51 25.10
N ALA A 235 -2.47 -11.48 24.23
CA ALA A 235 -3.81 -11.73 23.73
C ALA A 235 -4.73 -12.00 24.94
N THR A 236 -5.39 -10.96 25.44
CA THR A 236 -6.44 -11.14 26.43
C THR A 236 -7.69 -11.60 25.68
N PRO A 237 -8.36 -12.68 26.17
CA PRO A 237 -9.58 -13.20 25.57
C PRO A 237 -10.72 -12.18 25.52
#